data_c6d26f43d3d7e708f5ac813cee47cbd6
#
_entry.id   c6d26f43d3d7e708f5ac813cee47cbd6
#
_cell.length_a   1.000
_cell.length_b   1.000
_cell.length_c   1.000
_cell.angle_alpha   90.00
_cell.angle_beta   90.00
_cell.angle_gamma   90.00
#
_symmetry.space_group_name_H-M   'P 1'
#
loop_
_entity.id
_entity.type
_entity.pdbx_description
1 polymer ?
#
loop_
_entity_poly.entity_id
_entity_poly.type
_entity_poly.pdbx_seq_one_letter_code
_entity_poly.pdbx_strand_id
1 'polypeptide(L)'
;MKITHLAFALGLTFLSTEARAEKLVIKGSDTLGAKLVPQLAEQFKAQHPGTTFDIAAEGSTTGIAAIIDGTAQIGMSSRRAKPAEVGAASAKGVHMKPTIVAYDGIAIIVNSANPIKTLTRKQVEQIFTGEVTDWSAVGGSSGKISIYTRNTSSGTYSDFKELAMKKRDYAGGSQKMAGNEQIAAEVGKNPNGVGYVGLAYT
;
A
#
# COMPACT_ATOMS: atom_id res chain seq x y z
N MET A 1 75.75 -36.14 -15.70
CA MET A 1 74.34 -36.20 -16.14
C MET A 1 73.56 -35.43 -15.09
N LYS A 2 73.17 -34.15 -15.38
CA LYS A 2 72.43 -33.27 -14.44
C LYS A 2 70.96 -33.31 -14.83
N ILE A 3 70.10 -33.78 -13.94
CA ILE A 3 68.65 -33.83 -14.12
C ILE A 3 68.09 -32.54 -13.52
N THR A 4 67.56 -31.70 -14.38
CA THR A 4 66.86 -30.43 -14.00
C THR A 4 65.39 -30.71 -13.78
N HIS A 5 64.93 -30.58 -12.52
CA HIS A 5 63.47 -30.67 -12.20
C HIS A 5 62.77 -29.35 -12.53
N LEU A 6 61.88 -29.42 -13.51
CA LEU A 6 60.98 -28.31 -13.86
C LEU A 6 59.72 -28.41 -12.98
N ALA A 7 59.56 -27.53 -12.00
CA ALA A 7 58.37 -27.43 -11.17
C ALA A 7 57.33 -26.63 -11.90
N PHE A 8 56.22 -27.28 -12.25
CA PHE A 8 55.06 -26.67 -12.86
C PHE A 8 54.14 -26.15 -11.73
N ALA A 9 54.14 -24.83 -11.50
CA ALA A 9 53.22 -24.20 -10.55
C ALA A 9 51.84 -24.02 -11.21
N LEU A 10 50.87 -24.84 -10.80
CA LEU A 10 49.48 -24.72 -11.23
C LEU A 10 48.82 -23.58 -10.43
N GLY A 11 48.74 -22.40 -11.03
CA GLY A 11 48.03 -21.26 -10.44
C GLY A 11 46.51 -21.48 -10.45
N LEU A 12 45.91 -21.78 -9.30
CA LEU A 12 44.44 -21.77 -9.13
C LEU A 12 44.00 -20.32 -9.11
N THR A 13 43.47 -19.82 -10.25
CA THR A 13 42.73 -18.57 -10.28
C THR A 13 41.35 -18.80 -9.70
N PHE A 14 41.16 -18.37 -8.45
CA PHE A 14 39.80 -18.23 -7.88
C PHE A 14 39.06 -17.12 -8.66
N LEU A 15 38.16 -17.49 -9.56
CA LEU A 15 37.16 -16.60 -10.05
C LEU A 15 36.19 -16.32 -8.88
N SER A 16 36.46 -15.27 -8.13
CA SER A 16 35.45 -14.68 -7.25
C SER A 16 34.32 -14.13 -8.14
N THR A 17 33.23 -14.87 -8.22
CA THR A 17 31.96 -14.30 -8.70
C THR A 17 31.58 -13.22 -7.70
N GLU A 18 31.88 -11.96 -8.02
CA GLU A 18 31.32 -10.83 -7.29
C GLU A 18 29.79 -10.96 -7.41
N ALA A 19 29.14 -11.30 -6.31
CA ALA A 19 27.70 -11.25 -6.20
C ALA A 19 27.29 -9.77 -6.41
N ARG A 20 26.88 -9.44 -7.63
CA ARG A 20 26.42 -8.10 -7.97
C ARG A 20 25.22 -7.80 -7.08
N ALA A 21 25.36 -6.78 -6.21
CA ALA A 21 24.27 -6.33 -5.37
C ALA A 21 23.05 -5.98 -6.24
N GLU A 22 22.00 -6.77 -6.13
CA GLU A 22 20.75 -6.53 -6.88
C GLU A 22 19.92 -5.51 -6.12
N LYS A 23 19.61 -4.38 -6.78
CA LYS A 23 18.70 -3.37 -6.25
C LYS A 23 17.29 -3.61 -6.79
N LEU A 24 16.35 -3.94 -5.92
CA LEU A 24 14.93 -4.07 -6.25
C LEU A 24 14.16 -2.80 -5.87
N VAL A 25 13.56 -2.18 -6.87
CA VAL A 25 12.68 -1.02 -6.69
C VAL A 25 11.23 -1.52 -6.57
N ILE A 26 10.61 -1.19 -5.45
CA ILE A 26 9.24 -1.60 -5.11
C ILE A 26 8.40 -0.35 -4.89
N LYS A 27 7.35 -0.14 -5.70
CA LYS A 27 6.50 1.06 -5.58
C LYS A 27 5.02 0.69 -5.44
N GLY A 28 4.26 1.51 -4.73
CA GLY A 28 2.80 1.39 -4.78
C GLY A 28 2.07 1.53 -3.47
N SER A 29 1.19 0.57 -3.17
CA SER A 29 0.24 0.63 -2.08
C SER A 29 0.87 0.93 -0.72
N ASP A 30 0.39 1.99 -0.04
CA ASP A 30 0.72 2.26 1.35
C ASP A 30 0.24 1.15 2.30
N THR A 31 -0.89 0.54 2.03
CA THR A 31 -1.43 -0.58 2.83
C THR A 31 -0.43 -1.74 2.95
N LEU A 32 0.34 -2.02 1.88
CA LEU A 32 1.39 -3.04 1.89
C LEU A 32 2.75 -2.44 2.28
N GLY A 33 3.05 -1.25 1.79
CA GLY A 33 4.39 -0.67 1.82
C GLY A 33 4.76 0.01 3.14
N ALA A 34 3.80 0.38 3.98
CA ALA A 34 4.11 1.00 5.27
C ALA A 34 4.57 -0.02 6.34
N LYS A 35 4.11 -1.28 6.27
CA LYS A 35 4.44 -2.30 7.29
C LYS A 35 4.86 -3.63 6.69
N LEU A 36 4.01 -4.28 5.88
CA LEU A 36 4.23 -5.66 5.44
C LEU A 36 5.49 -5.82 4.57
N VAL A 37 5.58 -5.04 3.49
CA VAL A 37 6.66 -5.21 2.51
C VAL A 37 8.05 -4.89 3.07
N PRO A 38 8.25 -3.84 3.91
CA PRO A 38 9.53 -3.65 4.60
C PRO A 38 9.95 -4.84 5.46
N GLN A 39 9.02 -5.47 6.19
CA GLN A 39 9.33 -6.65 7.00
C GLN A 39 9.72 -7.85 6.13
N LEU A 40 9.01 -8.07 5.02
CA LEU A 40 9.37 -9.13 4.06
C LEU A 40 10.74 -8.87 3.42
N ALA A 41 11.05 -7.61 3.09
CA ALA A 41 12.35 -7.21 2.55
C ALA A 41 13.49 -7.49 3.52
N GLU A 42 13.32 -7.19 4.81
CA GLU A 42 14.34 -7.50 5.82
C GLU A 42 14.54 -9.02 6.01
N GLN A 43 13.46 -9.81 5.98
CA GLN A 43 13.57 -11.27 6.03
C GLN A 43 14.27 -11.82 4.77
N PHE A 44 14.00 -11.26 3.60
CA PHE A 44 14.66 -11.66 2.36
C PHE A 44 16.15 -11.34 2.39
N LYS A 45 16.53 -10.15 2.88
CA LYS A 45 17.95 -9.74 3.04
C LYS A 45 18.75 -10.70 3.94
N ALA A 46 18.12 -11.24 4.98
CA ALA A 46 18.76 -12.20 5.86
C ALA A 46 19.22 -13.46 5.11
N GLN A 47 18.48 -13.86 4.06
CA GLN A 47 18.78 -15.02 3.23
C GLN A 47 19.60 -14.66 1.97
N HIS A 48 19.54 -13.40 1.53
CA HIS A 48 20.16 -12.85 0.32
C HIS A 48 20.91 -11.54 0.64
N PRO A 49 22.05 -11.59 1.35
CA PRO A 49 22.73 -10.39 1.87
C PRO A 49 23.16 -9.35 0.83
N GLY A 50 23.28 -9.77 -0.44
CA GLY A 50 23.63 -8.86 -1.57
C GLY A 50 22.45 -8.06 -2.12
N THR A 51 21.19 -8.30 -1.66
CA THR A 51 20.00 -7.63 -2.19
C THR A 51 19.72 -6.35 -1.40
N THR A 52 19.42 -5.26 -2.13
CA THR A 52 18.95 -4.00 -1.55
C THR A 52 17.56 -3.64 -2.06
N PHE A 53 16.78 -2.93 -1.25
CA PHE A 53 15.41 -2.55 -1.59
C PHE A 53 15.24 -1.04 -1.56
N ASP A 54 14.50 -0.52 -2.55
CA ASP A 54 14.04 0.86 -2.62
C ASP A 54 12.50 0.82 -2.62
N ILE A 55 11.88 1.14 -1.48
CA ILE A 55 10.45 0.95 -1.27
C ILE A 55 9.77 2.31 -1.16
N ALA A 56 8.82 2.59 -2.08
CA ALA A 56 8.02 3.81 -2.10
C ALA A 56 6.51 3.48 -1.98
N ALA A 57 5.89 3.91 -0.88
CA ALA A 57 4.50 3.60 -0.53
C ALA A 57 3.55 4.78 -0.83
N GLU A 58 3.27 5.04 -2.10
CA GLU A 58 2.56 6.25 -2.58
C GLU A 58 1.14 5.97 -3.09
N GLY A 59 0.72 4.71 -3.12
CA GLY A 59 -0.61 4.28 -3.55
C GLY A 59 -0.57 3.26 -4.70
N SER A 60 -1.64 2.45 -4.80
CA SER A 60 -1.72 1.35 -5.78
C SER A 60 -1.63 1.82 -7.23
N THR A 61 -2.21 2.97 -7.55
CA THR A 61 -2.14 3.54 -8.92
C THR A 61 -0.70 3.85 -9.32
N THR A 62 0.10 4.41 -8.39
CA THR A 62 1.53 4.70 -8.61
C THR A 62 2.32 3.42 -8.83
N GLY A 63 2.05 2.36 -8.05
CA GLY A 63 2.73 1.07 -8.21
C GLY A 63 2.44 0.40 -9.56
N ILE A 64 1.18 0.39 -9.98
CA ILE A 64 0.79 -0.16 -11.28
C ILE A 64 1.41 0.65 -12.42
N ALA A 65 1.38 1.99 -12.34
CA ALA A 65 2.02 2.86 -13.32
C ALA A 65 3.54 2.60 -13.40
N ALA A 66 4.21 2.44 -12.26
CA ALA A 66 5.64 2.17 -12.22
C ALA A 66 6.04 0.83 -12.90
N ILE A 67 5.20 -0.20 -12.82
CA ILE A 67 5.37 -1.44 -13.59
C ILE A 67 5.19 -1.20 -15.09
N ILE A 68 4.14 -0.47 -15.48
CA ILE A 68 3.86 -0.16 -16.88
C ILE A 68 4.98 0.68 -17.51
N ASP A 69 5.59 1.57 -16.73
CA ASP A 69 6.66 2.46 -17.16
C ASP A 69 8.07 1.87 -17.02
N GLY A 70 8.18 0.66 -16.47
CA GLY A 70 9.46 -0.02 -16.22
C GLY A 70 10.33 0.65 -15.15
N THR A 71 9.75 1.48 -14.27
CA THR A 71 10.47 2.20 -13.20
C THR A 71 10.46 1.48 -11.85
N ALA A 72 9.85 0.30 -11.78
CA ALA A 72 9.89 -0.61 -10.65
C ALA A 72 9.87 -2.07 -11.13
N GLN A 73 10.51 -2.97 -10.39
CA GLN A 73 10.47 -4.41 -10.63
C GLN A 73 9.25 -5.05 -9.96
N ILE A 74 8.78 -4.46 -8.85
CA ILE A 74 7.61 -4.94 -8.10
C ILE A 74 6.65 -3.78 -7.87
N GLY A 75 5.39 -3.97 -8.28
CA GLY A 75 4.30 -3.03 -8.02
C GLY A 75 3.42 -3.52 -6.87
N MET A 76 3.33 -2.77 -5.79
CA MET A 76 2.40 -3.04 -4.68
C MET A 76 1.02 -2.49 -5.02
N SER A 77 -0.01 -3.31 -4.83
CA SER A 77 -1.40 -2.86 -5.00
C SER A 77 -2.33 -3.53 -4.00
N SER A 78 -3.19 -2.76 -3.36
CA SER A 78 -4.27 -3.26 -2.49
C SER A 78 -5.59 -3.44 -3.23
N ARG A 79 -5.60 -3.29 -4.56
CA ARG A 79 -6.73 -3.52 -5.45
C ARG A 79 -6.30 -4.25 -6.72
N ARG A 80 -7.24 -4.75 -7.47
CA ARG A 80 -6.98 -5.24 -8.83
C ARG A 80 -6.62 -4.08 -9.78
N ALA A 81 -5.81 -4.37 -10.79
CA ALA A 81 -5.57 -3.42 -11.87
C ALA A 81 -6.88 -3.14 -12.61
N LYS A 82 -7.10 -1.87 -12.95
CA LYS A 82 -8.27 -1.44 -13.73
C LYS A 82 -8.13 -1.86 -15.19
N PRO A 83 -9.24 -2.05 -15.95
CA PRO A 83 -9.16 -2.39 -17.37
C PRO A 83 -8.28 -1.43 -18.19
N ALA A 84 -8.34 -0.12 -17.90
CA ALA A 84 -7.51 0.88 -18.57
C ALA A 84 -6.00 0.70 -18.26
N GLU A 85 -5.64 0.32 -17.03
CA GLU A 85 -4.25 0.02 -16.63
C GLU A 85 -3.74 -1.25 -17.32
N VAL A 86 -4.59 -2.28 -17.44
CA VAL A 86 -4.27 -3.50 -18.17
C VAL A 86 -4.07 -3.20 -19.67
N GLY A 87 -4.96 -2.38 -20.25
CA GLY A 87 -4.84 -1.94 -21.65
C GLY A 87 -3.55 -1.16 -21.89
N ALA A 88 -3.19 -0.24 -20.99
CA ALA A 88 -1.95 0.53 -21.08
C ALA A 88 -0.69 -0.35 -20.98
N ALA A 89 -0.70 -1.35 -20.10
CA ALA A 89 0.38 -2.34 -19.97
C ALA A 89 0.53 -3.13 -21.29
N SER A 90 -0.57 -3.65 -21.82
CA SER A 90 -0.58 -4.42 -23.08
C SER A 90 -0.06 -3.58 -24.25
N ALA A 91 -0.44 -2.31 -24.34
CA ALA A 91 0.02 -1.39 -25.40
C ALA A 91 1.55 -1.16 -25.35
N LYS A 92 2.17 -1.30 -24.19
CA LYS A 92 3.63 -1.22 -24.00
C LYS A 92 4.33 -2.59 -24.01
N GLY A 93 3.62 -3.68 -24.30
CA GLY A 93 4.16 -5.04 -24.26
C GLY A 93 4.49 -5.54 -22.84
N VAL A 94 3.94 -4.90 -21.80
CA VAL A 94 4.17 -5.28 -20.40
C VAL A 94 3.13 -6.31 -19.97
N HIS A 95 3.60 -7.50 -19.61
CA HIS A 95 2.78 -8.58 -19.08
C HIS A 95 2.80 -8.57 -17.54
N MET A 96 1.81 -7.89 -16.94
CA MET A 96 1.67 -7.85 -15.48
C MET A 96 1.24 -9.21 -14.94
N LYS A 97 1.99 -9.75 -13.97
CA LYS A 97 1.65 -10.98 -13.26
C LYS A 97 1.20 -10.64 -11.84
N PRO A 98 -0.10 -10.63 -11.53
CA PRO A 98 -0.57 -10.39 -10.18
C PRO A 98 -0.30 -11.61 -9.28
N THR A 99 0.23 -11.35 -8.09
CA THR A 99 0.42 -12.35 -7.03
C THR A 99 -0.25 -11.85 -5.77
N ILE A 100 -1.17 -12.63 -5.22
CA ILE A 100 -1.84 -12.31 -3.96
C ILE A 100 -0.90 -12.73 -2.83
N VAL A 101 -0.47 -11.76 -2.01
CA VAL A 101 0.44 -11.98 -0.88
C VAL A 101 -0.29 -12.03 0.46
N ALA A 102 -1.48 -11.40 0.56
CA ALA A 102 -2.33 -11.39 1.76
C ALA A 102 -3.75 -10.95 1.40
N TYR A 103 -4.69 -11.25 2.29
CA TYR A 103 -6.03 -10.66 2.31
C TYR A 103 -6.10 -9.66 3.45
N ASP A 104 -6.73 -8.51 3.21
CA ASP A 104 -6.94 -7.45 4.19
C ASP A 104 -8.42 -7.07 4.24
N GLY A 105 -8.83 -6.42 5.32
CA GLY A 105 -10.14 -5.80 5.47
C GLY A 105 -10.01 -4.30 5.63
N ILE A 106 -11.08 -3.57 5.31
CA ILE A 106 -11.14 -2.12 5.55
C ILE A 106 -12.00 -1.88 6.79
N ALA A 107 -11.39 -1.33 7.83
CA ALA A 107 -12.07 -0.93 9.05
C ALA A 107 -12.47 0.53 9.00
N ILE A 108 -13.65 0.85 9.55
CA ILE A 108 -14.06 2.23 9.83
C ILE A 108 -13.60 2.53 11.24
N ILE A 109 -12.90 3.62 11.41
CA ILE A 109 -12.38 4.08 12.69
C ILE A 109 -13.02 5.41 13.09
N VAL A 110 -13.29 5.54 14.37
CA VAL A 110 -13.77 6.77 15.01
C VAL A 110 -12.90 7.08 16.24
N ASN A 111 -12.94 8.31 16.71
CA ASN A 111 -12.21 8.65 17.93
C ASN A 111 -12.71 7.82 19.12
N SER A 112 -11.83 7.46 20.04
CA SER A 112 -12.15 6.64 21.23
C SER A 112 -13.19 7.30 22.16
N ALA A 113 -13.29 8.63 22.16
CA ALA A 113 -14.30 9.38 22.90
C ALA A 113 -15.68 9.34 22.25
N ASN A 114 -15.81 8.89 20.99
CA ASN A 114 -17.09 8.78 20.30
C ASN A 114 -17.88 7.58 20.87
N PRO A 115 -19.14 7.78 21.34
CA PRO A 115 -19.94 6.69 21.93
C PRO A 115 -20.44 5.66 20.90
N ILE A 116 -20.35 5.95 19.61
CA ILE A 116 -20.80 5.05 18.53
C ILE A 116 -20.03 3.73 18.60
N LYS A 117 -20.77 2.61 18.66
CA LYS A 117 -20.20 1.25 18.64
C LYS A 117 -20.46 0.53 17.33
N THR A 118 -21.52 0.89 16.63
CA THR A 118 -21.92 0.25 15.38
C THR A 118 -22.50 1.28 14.42
N LEU A 119 -22.22 1.08 13.14
CA LEU A 119 -22.84 1.83 12.04
C LEU A 119 -23.36 0.83 11.01
N THR A 120 -24.54 1.04 10.50
CA THR A 120 -25.03 0.30 9.34
C THR A 120 -24.29 0.73 8.08
N ARG A 121 -24.21 -0.13 7.06
CA ARG A 121 -23.59 0.23 5.77
C ARG A 121 -24.22 1.48 5.14
N LYS A 122 -25.55 1.68 5.33
CA LYS A 122 -26.24 2.88 4.85
C LYS A 122 -25.76 4.14 5.59
N GLN A 123 -25.60 4.09 6.90
CA GLN A 123 -25.07 5.22 7.68
C GLN A 123 -23.61 5.53 7.28
N VAL A 124 -22.78 4.51 7.04
CA VAL A 124 -21.43 4.71 6.54
C VAL A 124 -21.46 5.42 5.18
N GLU A 125 -22.27 4.94 4.23
CA GLU A 125 -22.45 5.59 2.94
C GLU A 125 -22.85 7.07 3.12
N GLN A 126 -23.88 7.34 3.94
CA GLN A 126 -24.39 8.69 4.17
C GLN A 126 -23.38 9.63 4.83
N ILE A 127 -22.57 9.12 5.76
CA ILE A 127 -21.50 9.90 6.38
C ILE A 127 -20.45 10.27 5.34
N PHE A 128 -19.90 9.28 4.63
CA PHE A 128 -18.80 9.53 3.71
C PHE A 128 -19.21 10.28 2.42
N THR A 129 -20.48 10.28 2.06
CA THR A 129 -21.03 11.14 0.99
C THR A 129 -21.42 12.53 1.47
N GLY A 130 -21.46 12.78 2.80
CA GLY A 130 -21.82 14.07 3.38
C GLY A 130 -23.33 14.31 3.49
N GLU A 131 -24.16 13.27 3.34
CA GLU A 131 -25.61 13.35 3.61
C GLU A 131 -25.89 13.46 5.11
N VAL A 132 -25.06 12.82 5.93
CA VAL A 132 -25.05 12.95 7.38
C VAL A 132 -23.80 13.70 7.78
N THR A 133 -24.00 14.86 8.43
CA THR A 133 -22.92 15.78 8.79
C THR A 133 -22.75 15.98 10.30
N ASP A 134 -23.64 15.41 11.11
CA ASP A 134 -23.60 15.46 12.57
C ASP A 134 -23.77 14.06 13.17
N TRP A 135 -22.99 13.72 14.20
CA TRP A 135 -23.03 12.43 14.85
C TRP A 135 -24.36 12.10 15.51
N SER A 136 -25.13 13.11 15.95
CA SER A 136 -26.45 12.89 16.57
C SER A 136 -27.45 12.22 15.61
N ALA A 137 -27.30 12.41 14.30
CA ALA A 137 -28.16 11.80 13.29
C ALA A 137 -27.98 10.26 13.17
N VAL A 138 -26.90 9.73 13.76
CA VAL A 138 -26.60 8.29 13.74
C VAL A 138 -26.45 7.69 15.14
N GLY A 139 -26.92 8.42 16.17
CA GLY A 139 -26.94 7.96 17.57
C GLY A 139 -25.69 8.29 18.38
N GLY A 140 -24.84 9.18 17.89
CA GLY A 140 -23.71 9.73 18.63
C GLY A 140 -24.05 11.00 19.41
N SER A 141 -23.06 11.57 20.08
CA SER A 141 -23.16 12.91 20.66
C SER A 141 -23.18 13.96 19.55
N SER A 142 -23.91 15.08 19.80
CA SER A 142 -23.92 16.19 18.82
C SER A 142 -22.51 16.66 18.52
N GLY A 143 -22.18 16.81 17.24
CA GLY A 143 -20.89 17.27 16.77
C GLY A 143 -20.73 17.07 15.26
N LYS A 144 -20.20 18.10 14.59
CA LYS A 144 -19.96 18.05 13.14
C LYS A 144 -18.91 17.00 12.79
N ILE A 145 -19.29 16.07 11.93
CA ILE A 145 -18.42 14.97 11.48
C ILE A 145 -17.25 15.51 10.64
N SER A 146 -16.02 15.14 11.01
CA SER A 146 -14.82 15.37 10.23
C SER A 146 -14.41 14.08 9.52
N ILE A 147 -14.46 14.10 8.19
CA ILE A 147 -14.22 12.90 7.37
C ILE A 147 -12.78 12.90 6.88
N TYR A 148 -12.05 11.82 7.19
CA TYR A 148 -10.69 11.57 6.72
C TYR A 148 -10.69 10.43 5.72
N THR A 149 -10.15 10.69 4.52
CA THR A 149 -10.10 9.75 3.41
C THR A 149 -8.68 9.59 2.91
N ARG A 150 -8.42 8.61 2.07
CA ARG A 150 -7.17 8.47 1.33
C ARG A 150 -7.18 9.36 0.10
N ASN A 151 -6.00 9.64 -0.44
CA ASN A 151 -5.86 10.26 -1.76
C ASN A 151 -6.35 9.32 -2.89
N THR A 152 -6.54 9.86 -4.09
CA THR A 152 -7.12 9.12 -5.23
C THR A 152 -6.19 8.07 -5.84
N SER A 153 -4.89 8.08 -5.52
CA SER A 153 -3.93 7.04 -5.94
C SER A 153 -4.06 5.78 -5.09
N SER A 154 -4.72 5.86 -3.92
CA SER A 154 -4.89 4.74 -3.00
C SER A 154 -5.84 3.67 -3.56
N GLY A 155 -5.42 2.40 -3.47
CA GLY A 155 -6.30 1.26 -3.72
C GLY A 155 -7.42 1.18 -2.72
N THR A 156 -7.13 1.38 -1.42
CA THR A 156 -8.12 1.40 -0.34
C THR A 156 -9.20 2.47 -0.55
N TYR A 157 -8.83 3.66 -1.09
CA TYR A 157 -9.81 4.67 -1.49
C TYR A 157 -10.80 4.14 -2.54
N SER A 158 -10.28 3.45 -3.55
CA SER A 158 -11.11 2.90 -4.63
C SER A 158 -12.01 1.77 -4.13
N ASP A 159 -11.47 0.87 -3.32
CA ASP A 159 -12.20 -0.28 -2.78
C ASP A 159 -13.26 0.16 -1.78
N PHE A 160 -12.96 1.10 -0.89
CA PHE A 160 -13.97 1.64 0.04
C PHE A 160 -15.12 2.33 -0.70
N LYS A 161 -14.81 3.12 -1.75
CA LYS A 161 -15.82 3.75 -2.60
C LYS A 161 -16.75 2.71 -3.24
N GLU A 162 -16.20 1.59 -3.69
CA GLU A 162 -16.99 0.51 -4.29
C GLU A 162 -17.78 -0.29 -3.26
N LEU A 163 -17.12 -0.73 -2.18
CA LEU A 163 -17.69 -1.64 -1.20
C LEU A 163 -18.67 -0.98 -0.24
N ALA A 164 -18.38 0.25 0.20
CA ALA A 164 -19.16 0.94 1.24
C ALA A 164 -20.06 2.06 0.70
N MET A 165 -19.69 2.70 -0.42
CA MET A 165 -20.36 3.90 -0.91
C MET A 165 -21.11 3.70 -2.23
N LYS A 166 -21.26 2.46 -2.72
CA LYS A 166 -21.91 2.16 -4.00
C LYS A 166 -21.38 3.00 -5.17
N LYS A 167 -20.09 3.26 -5.20
CA LYS A 167 -19.36 4.09 -6.18
C LYS A 167 -19.73 5.58 -6.16
N ARG A 168 -20.49 6.04 -5.16
CA ARG A 168 -20.82 7.46 -4.97
C ARG A 168 -19.56 8.26 -4.59
N ASP A 169 -19.60 9.57 -4.83
CA ASP A 169 -18.47 10.44 -4.50
C ASP A 169 -18.39 10.74 -3.00
N TYR A 170 -17.16 10.90 -2.52
CA TYR A 170 -16.92 11.36 -1.16
C TYR A 170 -17.38 12.81 -0.99
N ALA A 171 -17.77 13.17 0.22
CA ALA A 171 -18.11 14.53 0.58
C ALA A 171 -16.98 15.50 0.18
N GLY A 172 -17.36 16.63 -0.42
CA GLY A 172 -16.39 17.64 -0.88
C GLY A 172 -15.50 18.23 0.22
N GLY A 173 -15.98 18.21 1.48
CA GLY A 173 -15.23 18.64 2.67
C GLY A 173 -14.34 17.55 3.30
N SER A 174 -14.23 16.35 2.70
CA SER A 174 -13.36 15.30 3.25
C SER A 174 -11.87 15.65 3.10
N GLN A 175 -11.10 15.37 4.16
CA GLN A 175 -9.67 15.61 4.20
C GLN A 175 -8.93 14.39 3.66
N LYS A 176 -8.06 14.59 2.66
CA LYS A 176 -7.33 13.51 1.97
C LYS A 176 -5.97 13.31 2.58
N MET A 177 -5.70 12.08 3.06
CA MET A 177 -4.44 11.68 3.68
C MET A 177 -3.64 10.75 2.74
N ALA A 178 -2.32 10.82 2.84
CA ALA A 178 -1.45 9.97 2.03
C ALA A 178 -1.47 8.51 2.48
N GLY A 179 -1.52 8.24 3.79
CA GLY A 179 -1.41 6.89 4.34
C GLY A 179 -2.48 6.54 5.38
N ASN A 180 -2.57 5.25 5.71
CA ASN A 180 -3.46 4.72 6.74
C ASN A 180 -3.09 5.26 8.13
N GLU A 181 -1.80 5.35 8.45
CA GLU A 181 -1.33 5.86 9.76
C GLU A 181 -1.72 7.33 9.98
N GLN A 182 -1.70 8.14 8.92
CA GLN A 182 -2.15 9.53 9.01
C GLN A 182 -3.63 9.63 9.32
N ILE A 183 -4.47 8.78 8.70
CA ILE A 183 -5.90 8.75 9.03
C ILE A 183 -6.10 8.34 10.48
N ALA A 184 -5.44 7.27 10.94
CA ALA A 184 -5.53 6.83 12.33
C ALA A 184 -5.10 7.92 13.32
N ALA A 185 -4.01 8.62 13.03
CA ALA A 185 -3.51 9.73 13.85
C ALA A 185 -4.50 10.91 13.91
N GLU A 186 -5.07 11.32 12.78
CA GLU A 186 -6.02 12.44 12.72
C GLU A 186 -7.35 12.09 13.40
N VAL A 187 -7.87 10.89 13.20
CA VAL A 187 -9.07 10.40 13.90
C VAL A 187 -8.80 10.32 15.40
N GLY A 188 -7.61 9.86 15.82
CA GLY A 188 -7.23 9.80 17.23
C GLY A 188 -7.19 11.17 17.92
N LYS A 189 -6.84 12.24 17.20
CA LYS A 189 -6.78 13.62 17.73
C LYS A 189 -8.15 14.33 17.73
N ASN A 190 -9.05 13.96 16.85
CA ASN A 190 -10.32 14.67 16.64
C ASN A 190 -11.51 13.86 17.19
N PRO A 191 -12.16 14.29 18.29
CA PRO A 191 -13.33 13.60 18.86
C PRO A 191 -14.48 13.38 17.86
N ASN A 192 -14.60 14.23 16.84
CA ASN A 192 -15.62 14.13 15.79
C ASN A 192 -15.10 13.48 14.51
N GLY A 193 -13.90 12.90 14.54
CA GLY A 193 -13.26 12.29 13.40
C GLY A 193 -13.82 10.92 13.03
N VAL A 194 -13.92 10.67 11.73
CA VAL A 194 -14.16 9.35 11.15
C VAL A 194 -13.24 9.14 9.96
N GLY A 195 -12.74 7.92 9.83
CA GLY A 195 -11.92 7.52 8.71
C GLY A 195 -12.06 6.03 8.41
N TYR A 196 -11.33 5.57 7.41
CA TYR A 196 -11.18 4.14 7.13
C TYR A 196 -9.71 3.81 6.91
N VAL A 197 -9.31 2.63 7.37
CA VAL A 197 -7.94 2.12 7.28
C VAL A 197 -7.96 0.61 7.01
N GLY A 198 -6.85 0.06 6.53
CA GLY A 198 -6.65 -1.39 6.55
C GLY A 198 -6.59 -1.92 7.99
N LEU A 199 -7.01 -3.18 8.22
CA LEU A 199 -7.08 -3.78 9.56
C LEU A 199 -5.75 -3.75 10.32
N ALA A 200 -4.61 -3.77 9.63
CA ALA A 200 -3.29 -3.66 10.26
C ALA A 200 -3.01 -2.29 10.90
N TYR A 201 -3.92 -1.32 10.74
CA TYR A 201 -3.77 0.07 11.20
C TYR A 201 -4.87 0.51 12.19
N THR A 202 -5.63 -0.44 12.73
CA THR A 202 -6.64 -0.21 13.77
C THR A 202 -6.05 -0.17 15.16
#